data_5f97587b94ac5ecd42380d20900c8355
#
_entry.id   5f97587b94ac5ecd42380d20900c8355
#
_cell.length_a   1.000
_cell.length_b   1.000
_cell.length_c   1.000
_cell.angle_alpha   90.00
_cell.angle_beta   90.00
_cell.angle_gamma   90.00
#
_symmetry.space_group_name_H-M   'P 1'
#
loop_
_entity.id
_entity.type
_entity.pdbx_description
1 polymer ?
#
loop_
_entity_poly.entity_id
_entity_poly.type
_entity_poly.pdbx_seq_one_letter_code
_entity_poly.pdbx_strand_id
1 'polypeptide(L)'
;MTISDREWVARHLQLLTAEIPSDVVAVTGRLVADTIAIAGYARAHGIGGAAFDAASVQFSGQGSSVWGEEAKAAPLDAAFLNGTAAEALDFQEVLINGRNNGHAAVVIVPAVLALAGQLSSSAEAVTRALWVALAANIGLGEALGRAHRANGLGFRTTSLTAAPAAALGCATLINNSLDTALAALGICASTLPAGLLSAMSPKMGSYSPDKDLSVGFSARHALHSALLAGAGATGPEAPITGDKGWLASYGAGSADTSYLETPPSERDLTAYSIKLYPANFGCQAAIRASIELGRQFAPDEVTRLHLEVKSSSAASLSTRSIENHLAARFSLPFAAASAFVRQRSVLADFEGKAVADPAVHAFIDKIELTGSDELEAAHLSRGIFPARVTAYAGENVLARVSYDGPFDGYSAAQDEAVFAEKLASLCGAERAEVLLAYSREPLSDARLRTLV
;
A
#
# COMPACT_ATOMS: atom_id res chain seq x y z
N MET A 1 -7.14 -32.30 2.82
CA MET A 1 -5.70 -32.33 2.42
C MET A 1 -5.32 -30.90 2.11
N THR A 2 -4.23 -30.40 2.63
CA THR A 2 -3.72 -29.05 2.31
C THR A 2 -3.29 -29.01 0.85
N ILE A 3 -3.66 -27.96 0.12
CA ILE A 3 -3.23 -27.72 -1.26
C ILE A 3 -1.70 -27.66 -1.33
N SER A 4 -1.10 -28.32 -2.35
CA SER A 4 0.34 -28.21 -2.61
C SER A 4 0.69 -26.88 -3.25
N ASP A 5 1.93 -26.39 -3.06
CA ASP A 5 2.39 -25.14 -3.68
C ASP A 5 2.30 -25.22 -5.21
N ARG A 6 2.61 -26.38 -5.79
CA ARG A 6 2.49 -26.61 -7.24
C ARG A 6 1.04 -26.47 -7.73
N GLU A 7 0.08 -27.03 -7.00
CA GLU A 7 -1.34 -26.90 -7.33
C GLU A 7 -1.83 -25.47 -7.13
N TRP A 8 -1.40 -24.82 -6.05
CA TRP A 8 -1.73 -23.41 -5.76
C TRP A 8 -1.24 -22.48 -6.89
N VAL A 9 0.00 -22.63 -7.34
CA VAL A 9 0.54 -21.89 -8.48
C VAL A 9 -0.22 -22.23 -9.77
N ALA A 10 -0.51 -23.50 -10.03
CA ALA A 10 -1.26 -23.93 -11.22
C ALA A 10 -2.65 -23.27 -11.30
N ARG A 11 -3.36 -23.13 -10.16
CA ARG A 11 -4.65 -22.40 -10.09
C ARG A 11 -4.49 -20.92 -10.46
N HIS A 12 -3.40 -20.26 -10.05
CA HIS A 12 -3.13 -18.87 -10.43
C HIS A 12 -2.87 -18.72 -11.92
N LEU A 13 -2.17 -19.68 -12.55
CA LEU A 13 -1.94 -19.65 -14.00
C LEU A 13 -3.23 -19.84 -14.83
N GLN A 14 -4.31 -20.36 -14.26
CA GLN A 14 -5.62 -20.42 -14.94
C GLN A 14 -6.17 -19.02 -15.23
N LEU A 15 -5.81 -18.00 -14.45
CA LEU A 15 -6.21 -16.61 -14.70
C LEU A 15 -5.66 -16.06 -16.04
N LEU A 16 -4.61 -16.67 -16.59
CA LEU A 16 -4.02 -16.25 -17.86
C LEU A 16 -4.93 -16.52 -19.09
N THR A 17 -5.90 -17.41 -18.96
CA THR A 17 -6.86 -17.74 -20.01
C THR A 17 -8.31 -17.46 -19.63
N ALA A 18 -8.57 -17.09 -18.38
CA ALA A 18 -9.91 -16.72 -17.92
C ALA A 18 -10.37 -15.40 -18.54
N GLU A 19 -11.69 -15.17 -18.62
CA GLU A 19 -12.24 -13.84 -18.90
C GLU A 19 -11.81 -12.88 -17.78
N ILE A 20 -11.36 -11.68 -18.14
CA ILE A 20 -10.97 -10.66 -17.15
C ILE A 20 -12.24 -9.92 -16.69
N PRO A 21 -12.65 -10.04 -15.42
CA PRO A 21 -13.81 -9.33 -14.91
C PRO A 21 -13.60 -7.79 -14.95
N SER A 22 -14.67 -7.04 -15.07
CA SER A 22 -14.62 -5.56 -15.16
C SER A 22 -14.09 -4.91 -13.87
N ASP A 23 -14.36 -5.50 -12.72
CA ASP A 23 -13.81 -5.06 -11.43
C ASP A 23 -12.30 -5.28 -11.33
N VAL A 24 -11.78 -6.38 -11.89
CA VAL A 24 -10.33 -6.61 -12.02
C VAL A 24 -9.69 -5.52 -12.88
N VAL A 25 -10.30 -5.17 -14.02
CA VAL A 25 -9.83 -4.06 -14.87
C VAL A 25 -9.80 -2.75 -14.09
N ALA A 26 -10.90 -2.41 -13.41
CA ALA A 26 -11.02 -1.18 -12.66
C ALA A 26 -10.00 -1.11 -11.51
N VAL A 27 -9.87 -2.17 -10.73
CA VAL A 27 -8.93 -2.20 -9.59
C VAL A 27 -7.49 -2.15 -10.05
N THR A 28 -7.09 -2.98 -11.02
CA THR A 28 -5.70 -2.97 -11.53
C THR A 28 -5.33 -1.63 -12.13
N GLY A 29 -6.21 -1.02 -12.91
CA GLY A 29 -6.00 0.30 -13.50
C GLY A 29 -5.89 1.40 -12.43
N ARG A 30 -6.74 1.36 -11.40
CA ARG A 30 -6.72 2.30 -10.27
C ARG A 30 -5.41 2.18 -9.47
N LEU A 31 -4.95 0.97 -9.20
CA LEU A 31 -3.70 0.73 -8.48
C LEU A 31 -2.48 1.20 -9.29
N VAL A 32 -2.47 0.96 -10.60
CA VAL A 32 -1.42 1.46 -11.49
C VAL A 32 -1.38 2.99 -11.48
N ALA A 33 -2.53 3.65 -11.64
CA ALA A 33 -2.64 5.10 -11.66
C ALA A 33 -2.18 5.73 -10.33
N ASP A 34 -2.65 5.19 -9.20
CA ASP A 34 -2.30 5.66 -7.86
C ASP A 34 -0.79 5.53 -7.60
N THR A 35 -0.22 4.34 -7.88
CA THR A 35 1.19 4.05 -7.64
C THR A 35 2.10 4.97 -8.45
N ILE A 36 1.79 5.18 -9.75
CA ILE A 36 2.59 6.04 -10.64
C ILE A 36 2.48 7.51 -10.21
N ALA A 37 1.29 8.00 -9.89
CA ALA A 37 1.10 9.38 -9.47
C ALA A 37 1.85 9.71 -8.18
N ILE A 38 1.80 8.80 -7.19
CA ILE A 38 2.51 8.94 -5.92
C ILE A 38 4.02 8.95 -6.15
N ALA A 39 4.55 7.98 -6.90
CA ALA A 39 5.98 7.88 -7.17
C ALA A 39 6.49 9.12 -7.94
N GLY A 40 5.75 9.58 -8.95
CA GLY A 40 6.08 10.79 -9.71
C GLY A 40 6.12 12.03 -8.84
N TYR A 41 5.14 12.21 -7.95
CA TYR A 41 5.13 13.33 -7.00
C TYR A 41 6.33 13.26 -6.04
N ALA A 42 6.53 12.10 -5.41
CA ALA A 42 7.63 11.93 -4.46
C ALA A 42 8.97 12.29 -5.10
N ARG A 43 9.20 11.81 -6.32
CA ARG A 43 10.42 12.12 -7.06
C ARG A 43 10.56 13.61 -7.40
N ALA A 44 9.52 14.23 -7.93
CA ALA A 44 9.52 15.65 -8.31
C ALA A 44 9.80 16.58 -7.10
N HIS A 45 9.50 16.12 -5.87
CA HIS A 45 9.73 16.86 -4.63
C HIS A 45 10.97 16.38 -3.85
N GLY A 46 11.83 15.55 -4.45
CA GLY A 46 13.07 15.07 -3.83
C GLY A 46 12.87 14.12 -2.65
N ILE A 47 11.67 13.57 -2.47
CA ILE A 47 11.37 12.62 -1.40
C ILE A 47 11.94 11.25 -1.80
N GLY A 48 12.63 10.57 -0.87
CA GLY A 48 13.37 9.34 -1.18
C GLY A 48 14.70 9.56 -1.96
N GLY A 49 15.22 10.80 -1.96
CA GLY A 49 16.37 11.24 -2.77
C GLY A 49 17.60 10.36 -2.68
N ALA A 50 17.95 9.83 -1.48
CA ALA A 50 19.13 8.98 -1.31
C ALA A 50 19.14 7.73 -2.21
N ALA A 51 17.97 7.11 -2.46
CA ALA A 51 17.86 5.99 -3.38
C ALA A 51 18.16 6.41 -4.83
N PHE A 52 17.67 7.57 -5.25
CA PHE A 52 17.89 8.12 -6.58
C PHE A 52 19.31 8.60 -6.75
N ASP A 53 19.90 9.26 -5.77
CA ASP A 53 21.30 9.70 -5.79
C ASP A 53 22.25 8.51 -5.91
N ALA A 54 22.00 7.43 -5.19
CA ALA A 54 22.78 6.20 -5.28
C ALA A 54 22.66 5.50 -6.64
N ALA A 55 21.49 5.58 -7.28
CA ALA A 55 21.22 4.92 -8.56
C ALA A 55 21.52 5.81 -9.78
N SER A 56 21.66 7.13 -9.63
CA SER A 56 21.80 8.08 -10.73
C SER A 56 22.98 7.80 -11.67
N VAL A 57 24.05 7.17 -11.15
CA VAL A 57 25.23 6.75 -11.92
C VAL A 57 24.89 5.64 -12.95
N GLN A 58 23.74 4.99 -12.82
CA GLN A 58 23.33 3.83 -13.63
C GLN A 58 22.17 4.15 -14.59
N PHE A 59 21.70 5.40 -14.64
CA PHE A 59 20.67 5.79 -15.58
C PHE A 59 21.18 5.66 -17.00
N SER A 60 20.44 4.92 -17.83
CA SER A 60 20.69 4.74 -19.24
C SER A 60 19.51 5.31 -20.04
N GLY A 61 19.74 5.71 -21.27
CA GLY A 61 18.64 6.14 -22.17
C GLY A 61 17.76 4.97 -22.65
N GLN A 62 18.02 3.75 -22.18
CA GLN A 62 17.29 2.53 -22.52
C GLN A 62 16.87 1.77 -21.26
N GLY A 63 15.80 0.99 -21.35
CA GLY A 63 15.28 0.21 -20.24
C GLY A 63 13.85 0.60 -19.87
N SER A 64 13.53 0.49 -18.58
CA SER A 64 12.21 0.77 -18.03
C SER A 64 12.11 2.18 -17.49
N SER A 65 10.93 2.77 -17.55
CA SER A 65 10.67 4.14 -17.09
C SER A 65 10.90 4.29 -15.58
N VAL A 66 11.53 5.40 -15.20
CA VAL A 66 11.62 5.88 -13.82
C VAL A 66 10.59 7.00 -13.66
N TRP A 67 9.55 6.76 -12.87
CA TRP A 67 8.41 7.68 -12.80
C TRP A 67 8.79 9.00 -12.14
N GLY A 68 8.39 10.10 -12.79
CA GLY A 68 8.78 11.45 -12.42
C GLY A 68 10.11 11.92 -12.98
N GLU A 69 10.75 11.10 -13.85
CA GLU A 69 11.97 11.43 -14.58
C GLU A 69 11.77 11.18 -16.08
N GLU A 70 12.53 11.88 -16.91
CA GLU A 70 12.65 11.52 -18.34
C GLU A 70 13.64 10.36 -18.57
N ALA A 71 14.39 9.99 -17.52
CA ALA A 71 15.39 8.95 -17.58
C ALA A 71 14.79 7.56 -17.55
N LYS A 72 15.50 6.59 -18.13
CA LYS A 72 15.24 5.15 -18.01
C LYS A 72 16.38 4.48 -17.26
N ALA A 73 16.05 3.38 -16.59
CA ALA A 73 17.01 2.56 -15.85
C ALA A 73 16.87 1.09 -16.25
N ALA A 74 17.88 0.27 -15.91
CA ALA A 74 17.73 -1.17 -16.00
C ALA A 74 16.48 -1.62 -15.20
N PRO A 75 15.74 -2.66 -15.64
CA PRO A 75 14.46 -3.04 -15.03
C PRO A 75 14.52 -3.25 -13.52
N LEU A 76 15.60 -3.85 -13.01
CA LEU A 76 15.79 -4.06 -11.57
C LEU A 76 15.93 -2.74 -10.81
N ASP A 77 16.62 -1.77 -11.38
CA ASP A 77 16.81 -0.46 -10.75
C ASP A 77 15.55 0.40 -10.88
N ALA A 78 14.84 0.33 -12.01
CA ALA A 78 13.55 0.99 -12.18
C ALA A 78 12.52 0.46 -11.17
N ALA A 79 12.43 -0.87 -10.97
CA ALA A 79 11.56 -1.48 -9.96
C ALA A 79 11.90 -1.00 -8.55
N PHE A 80 13.20 -0.92 -8.20
CA PHE A 80 13.67 -0.40 -6.92
C PHE A 80 13.28 1.06 -6.70
N LEU A 81 13.59 1.92 -7.67
CA LEU A 81 13.36 3.36 -7.57
C LEU A 81 11.87 3.69 -7.50
N ASN A 82 11.09 3.10 -8.41
CA ASN A 82 9.65 3.32 -8.48
C ASN A 82 8.93 2.78 -7.21
N GLY A 83 9.34 1.61 -6.71
CA GLY A 83 8.80 1.05 -5.48
C GLY A 83 9.11 1.90 -4.24
N THR A 84 10.35 2.39 -4.13
CA THR A 84 10.76 3.31 -3.05
C THR A 84 9.95 4.60 -3.10
N ALA A 85 9.85 5.22 -4.27
CA ALA A 85 9.11 6.48 -4.43
C ALA A 85 7.60 6.31 -4.19
N ALA A 86 7.01 5.19 -4.61
CA ALA A 86 5.59 4.90 -4.41
C ALA A 86 5.20 4.72 -2.93
N GLU A 87 6.13 4.28 -2.07
CA GLU A 87 5.91 4.15 -0.61
C GLU A 87 6.13 5.45 0.16
N ALA A 88 6.91 6.40 -0.39
CA ALA A 88 7.51 7.51 0.36
C ALA A 88 6.51 8.54 0.93
N LEU A 89 5.30 8.62 0.39
CA LEU A 89 4.29 9.60 0.82
C LEU A 89 3.33 9.08 1.91
N ASP A 90 3.39 7.78 2.24
CA ASP A 90 2.37 7.11 3.08
C ASP A 90 0.93 7.37 2.58
N PHE A 91 0.78 7.55 1.27
CA PHE A 91 -0.46 7.89 0.57
C PHE A 91 -0.94 6.79 -0.39
N GLN A 92 -0.16 5.73 -0.51
CA GLN A 92 -0.42 4.56 -1.35
C GLN A 92 -1.62 3.75 -0.85
N GLU A 93 -2.11 2.86 -1.73
CA GLU A 93 -3.20 1.93 -1.43
C GLU A 93 -2.95 1.10 -0.17
N VAL A 94 -3.99 0.47 0.31
CA VAL A 94 -3.93 -0.53 1.40
C VAL A 94 -4.90 -1.67 1.11
N LEU A 95 -4.45 -2.90 1.33
CA LEU A 95 -5.32 -4.06 1.35
C LEU A 95 -6.04 -4.14 2.70
N ILE A 96 -7.37 -4.22 2.67
CA ILE A 96 -8.22 -4.29 3.88
C ILE A 96 -9.21 -5.45 3.72
N ASN A 97 -8.87 -6.61 4.25
CA ASN A 97 -9.76 -7.77 4.22
C ASN A 97 -9.97 -8.46 5.58
N GLY A 98 -9.67 -7.76 6.69
CA GLY A 98 -9.83 -8.31 8.04
C GLY A 98 -8.69 -9.23 8.51
N ARG A 99 -8.14 -10.09 7.67
CA ARG A 99 -7.03 -10.98 8.02
C ARG A 99 -5.65 -10.44 7.68
N ASN A 100 -5.55 -9.66 6.63
CA ASN A 100 -4.30 -9.04 6.16
C ASN A 100 -4.46 -7.54 6.01
N ASN A 101 -3.36 -6.84 6.15
CA ASN A 101 -3.21 -5.45 5.73
C ASN A 101 -1.78 -5.23 5.25
N GLY A 102 -1.61 -4.41 4.24
CA GLY A 102 -0.31 -4.11 3.63
C GLY A 102 -0.51 -3.29 2.37
N HIS A 103 0.59 -2.89 1.75
CA HIS A 103 0.63 -2.05 0.58
C HIS A 103 1.23 -2.85 -0.57
N ALA A 104 0.43 -3.68 -1.24
CA ALA A 104 0.96 -4.62 -2.22
C ALA A 104 1.26 -3.96 -3.58
N ALA A 105 0.47 -2.96 -3.98
CA ALA A 105 0.64 -2.33 -5.29
C ALA A 105 2.00 -1.65 -5.44
N VAL A 106 2.54 -1.05 -4.38
CA VAL A 106 3.86 -0.40 -4.40
C VAL A 106 5.04 -1.36 -4.60
N VAL A 107 4.81 -2.67 -4.47
CA VAL A 107 5.77 -3.73 -4.81
C VAL A 107 5.44 -4.34 -6.18
N ILE A 108 4.16 -4.71 -6.37
CA ILE A 108 3.70 -5.46 -7.54
C ILE A 108 3.76 -4.61 -8.81
N VAL A 109 3.21 -3.38 -8.77
CA VAL A 109 3.13 -2.52 -9.96
C VAL A 109 4.52 -2.13 -10.48
N PRO A 110 5.47 -1.67 -9.64
CA PRO A 110 6.82 -1.37 -10.11
C PRO A 110 7.54 -2.58 -10.72
N ALA A 111 7.44 -3.76 -10.10
CA ALA A 111 8.09 -4.96 -10.59
C ALA A 111 7.52 -5.42 -11.95
N VAL A 112 6.18 -5.48 -12.05
CA VAL A 112 5.48 -5.93 -13.27
C VAL A 112 5.69 -4.94 -14.41
N LEU A 113 5.55 -3.63 -14.19
CA LEU A 113 5.70 -2.63 -15.24
C LEU A 113 7.15 -2.49 -15.71
N ALA A 114 8.13 -2.59 -14.80
CA ALA A 114 9.54 -2.57 -15.20
C ALA A 114 9.88 -3.75 -16.13
N LEU A 115 9.37 -4.95 -15.83
CA LEU A 115 9.56 -6.12 -16.70
C LEU A 115 8.78 -5.99 -18.02
N ALA A 116 7.55 -5.49 -17.96
CA ALA A 116 6.71 -5.30 -19.14
C ALA A 116 7.37 -4.37 -20.17
N GLY A 117 8.01 -3.28 -19.72
CA GLY A 117 8.79 -2.40 -20.57
C GLY A 117 9.96 -3.10 -21.23
N GLN A 118 10.70 -3.91 -20.50
CA GLN A 118 11.83 -4.69 -21.02
C GLN A 118 11.39 -5.71 -22.08
N LEU A 119 10.26 -6.38 -21.85
CA LEU A 119 9.77 -7.44 -22.73
C LEU A 119 8.85 -6.93 -23.86
N SER A 120 8.50 -5.65 -23.85
CA SER A 120 7.46 -5.08 -24.74
C SER A 120 6.14 -5.85 -24.65
N SER A 121 5.74 -6.18 -23.44
CA SER A 121 4.53 -6.97 -23.16
C SER A 121 3.25 -6.24 -23.61
N SER A 122 2.21 -6.99 -24.00
CA SER A 122 0.90 -6.41 -24.27
C SER A 122 0.21 -5.93 -22.98
N ALA A 123 -0.69 -4.98 -23.13
CA ALA A 123 -1.48 -4.46 -22.01
C ALA A 123 -2.34 -5.54 -21.34
N GLU A 124 -2.87 -6.47 -22.12
CA GLU A 124 -3.62 -7.62 -21.60
C GLU A 124 -2.72 -8.51 -20.75
N ALA A 125 -1.50 -8.83 -21.23
CA ALA A 125 -0.55 -9.64 -20.46
C ALA A 125 -0.18 -8.97 -19.13
N VAL A 126 0.00 -7.64 -19.12
CA VAL A 126 0.26 -6.87 -17.91
C VAL A 126 -0.93 -6.93 -16.95
N THR A 127 -2.16 -6.72 -17.43
CA THR A 127 -3.37 -6.80 -16.59
C THR A 127 -3.49 -8.19 -15.95
N ARG A 128 -3.25 -9.26 -16.70
CA ARG A 128 -3.27 -10.64 -16.19
C ARG A 128 -2.16 -10.89 -15.17
N ALA A 129 -0.95 -10.41 -15.40
CA ALA A 129 0.17 -10.52 -14.46
C ALA A 129 -0.13 -9.78 -13.13
N LEU A 130 -0.73 -8.59 -13.21
CA LEU A 130 -1.22 -7.86 -12.03
C LEU A 130 -2.32 -8.63 -11.30
N TRP A 131 -3.29 -9.19 -12.03
CA TRP A 131 -4.36 -10.00 -11.42
C TRP A 131 -3.80 -11.21 -10.67
N VAL A 132 -2.92 -11.98 -11.31
CA VAL A 132 -2.23 -13.12 -10.70
C VAL A 132 -1.52 -12.68 -9.41
N ALA A 133 -0.73 -11.62 -9.46
CA ALA A 133 0.04 -11.14 -8.31
C ALA A 133 -0.87 -10.63 -7.18
N LEU A 134 -1.90 -9.85 -7.49
CA LEU A 134 -2.82 -9.30 -6.48
C LEU A 134 -3.63 -10.41 -5.79
N ALA A 135 -4.15 -11.38 -6.55
CA ALA A 135 -4.85 -12.54 -6.00
C ALA A 135 -3.92 -13.40 -5.13
N ALA A 136 -2.69 -13.63 -5.57
CA ALA A 136 -1.68 -14.36 -4.80
C ALA A 136 -1.33 -13.64 -3.49
N ASN A 137 -1.18 -12.30 -3.52
CA ASN A 137 -0.92 -11.52 -2.32
C ASN A 137 -2.05 -11.63 -1.29
N ILE A 138 -3.31 -11.61 -1.73
CA ILE A 138 -4.46 -11.82 -0.83
C ILE A 138 -4.36 -13.20 -0.19
N GLY A 139 -4.17 -14.25 -0.98
CA GLY A 139 -4.08 -15.63 -0.48
C GLY A 139 -2.94 -15.84 0.53
N LEU A 140 -1.75 -15.36 0.21
CA LEU A 140 -0.58 -15.41 1.10
C LEU A 140 -0.83 -14.63 2.40
N GLY A 141 -1.42 -13.44 2.30
CA GLY A 141 -1.70 -12.61 3.46
C GLY A 141 -2.78 -13.19 4.37
N GLU A 142 -3.82 -13.79 3.81
CA GLU A 142 -4.85 -14.47 4.59
C GLU A 142 -4.33 -15.72 5.28
N ALA A 143 -3.52 -16.52 4.57
CA ALA A 143 -2.89 -17.71 5.16
C ALA A 143 -1.88 -17.36 6.26
N LEU A 144 -1.10 -16.30 6.09
CA LEU A 144 -0.18 -15.79 7.12
C LEU A 144 -0.96 -15.23 8.32
N GLY A 145 -2.04 -14.52 8.07
CA GLY A 145 -2.82 -13.82 9.08
C GLY A 145 -2.02 -12.71 9.77
N ARG A 146 -2.51 -12.27 10.94
CA ARG A 146 -1.84 -11.24 11.75
C ARG A 146 -0.97 -11.80 12.86
N ALA A 147 -0.90 -13.09 12.97
CA ALA A 147 -0.27 -13.80 14.06
C ALA A 147 1.22 -13.49 14.20
N HIS A 148 1.93 -13.25 13.10
CA HIS A 148 3.33 -12.87 13.12
C HIS A 148 3.59 -11.58 13.92
N ARG A 149 2.65 -10.62 13.94
CA ARG A 149 2.74 -9.41 14.76
C ARG A 149 2.39 -9.67 16.21
N ALA A 150 1.34 -10.46 16.46
CA ALA A 150 0.92 -10.82 17.80
C ALA A 150 1.99 -11.62 18.55
N ASN A 151 2.76 -12.44 17.82
CA ASN A 151 3.82 -13.29 18.40
C ASN A 151 5.22 -12.63 18.40
N GLY A 152 5.29 -11.32 18.21
CA GLY A 152 6.51 -10.54 18.37
C GLY A 152 7.49 -10.59 17.18
N LEU A 153 7.10 -11.18 16.05
CA LEU A 153 7.87 -11.08 14.81
C LEU A 153 7.70 -9.69 14.22
N GLY A 154 8.80 -8.92 14.14
CA GLY A 154 8.81 -7.52 13.76
C GLY A 154 8.90 -7.26 12.26
N PHE A 155 8.31 -8.11 11.39
CA PHE A 155 8.37 -7.93 9.95
C PHE A 155 7.18 -7.13 9.40
N ARG A 156 7.41 -6.41 8.30
CA ARG A 156 6.35 -5.72 7.55
C ARG A 156 5.60 -6.71 6.66
N THR A 157 4.27 -6.75 6.77
CA THR A 157 3.42 -7.61 5.95
C THR A 157 3.58 -7.30 4.46
N THR A 158 3.70 -6.02 4.07
CA THR A 158 3.93 -5.57 2.68
C THR A 158 5.06 -6.36 2.01
N SER A 159 6.25 -6.38 2.62
CA SER A 159 7.40 -7.09 2.04
C SER A 159 7.22 -8.60 2.06
N LEU A 160 6.61 -9.14 3.12
CA LEU A 160 6.44 -10.60 3.27
C LEU A 160 5.55 -11.21 2.19
N THR A 161 4.41 -10.57 1.89
CA THR A 161 3.39 -11.16 1.02
C THR A 161 3.48 -10.67 -0.42
N ALA A 162 3.75 -9.37 -0.63
CA ALA A 162 3.73 -8.79 -1.96
C ALA A 162 4.95 -9.18 -2.82
N ALA A 163 6.13 -9.42 -2.23
CA ALA A 163 7.29 -9.78 -3.03
C ALA A 163 7.16 -11.17 -3.68
N PRO A 164 6.81 -12.27 -2.95
CA PRO A 164 6.55 -13.56 -3.60
C PRO A 164 5.40 -13.51 -4.61
N ALA A 165 4.34 -12.75 -4.30
CA ALA A 165 3.22 -12.55 -5.20
C ALA A 165 3.63 -11.81 -6.49
N ALA A 166 4.43 -10.75 -6.38
CA ALA A 166 4.97 -10.03 -7.52
C ALA A 166 5.91 -10.90 -8.38
N ALA A 167 6.73 -11.76 -7.74
CA ALA A 167 7.58 -12.69 -8.47
C ALA A 167 6.75 -13.67 -9.30
N LEU A 168 5.64 -14.19 -8.76
CA LEU A 168 4.69 -15.03 -9.49
C LEU A 168 4.08 -14.28 -10.69
N GLY A 169 3.60 -13.04 -10.49
CA GLY A 169 3.07 -12.22 -11.58
C GLY A 169 4.11 -11.91 -12.66
N CYS A 170 5.34 -11.54 -12.28
CA CYS A 170 6.43 -11.30 -13.22
C CYS A 170 6.78 -12.57 -14.03
N ALA A 171 6.76 -13.74 -13.40
CA ALA A 171 7.04 -15.00 -14.08
C ALA A 171 6.06 -15.26 -15.25
N THR A 172 4.80 -14.84 -15.12
CA THR A 172 3.80 -14.99 -16.19
C THR A 172 4.09 -14.13 -17.43
N LEU A 173 4.81 -13.03 -17.28
CA LEU A 173 5.25 -12.22 -18.42
C LEU A 173 6.45 -12.85 -19.16
N ILE A 174 7.26 -13.67 -18.48
CA ILE A 174 8.41 -14.34 -19.08
C ILE A 174 7.93 -15.54 -19.92
N ASN A 175 7.13 -16.39 -19.32
CA ASN A 175 6.48 -17.52 -19.97
C ASN A 175 5.36 -18.09 -19.10
N ASN A 176 4.51 -18.92 -19.66
CA ASN A 176 3.37 -19.54 -18.94
C ASN A 176 3.75 -20.88 -18.32
N SER A 177 5.01 -21.11 -18.00
CA SER A 177 5.48 -22.37 -17.42
C SER A 177 5.20 -22.45 -15.93
N LEU A 178 4.54 -23.53 -15.52
CA LEU A 178 4.30 -23.81 -14.10
C LEU A 178 5.63 -23.94 -13.33
N ASP A 179 6.65 -24.55 -13.94
CA ASP A 179 7.95 -24.72 -13.29
C ASP A 179 8.67 -23.38 -13.10
N THR A 180 8.61 -22.48 -14.09
CA THR A 180 9.16 -21.11 -13.95
C THR A 180 8.41 -20.32 -12.87
N ALA A 181 7.08 -20.39 -12.85
CA ALA A 181 6.26 -19.68 -11.88
C ALA A 181 6.51 -20.17 -10.44
N LEU A 182 6.58 -21.49 -10.24
CA LEU A 182 6.90 -22.09 -8.95
C LEU A 182 8.32 -21.77 -8.51
N ALA A 183 9.30 -21.81 -9.41
CA ALA A 183 10.68 -21.44 -9.13
C ALA A 183 10.80 -19.95 -8.74
N ALA A 184 10.13 -19.03 -9.45
CA ALA A 184 10.14 -17.61 -9.13
C ALA A 184 9.57 -17.34 -7.73
N LEU A 185 8.41 -17.92 -7.42
CA LEU A 185 7.80 -17.87 -6.10
C LEU A 185 8.76 -18.41 -5.02
N GLY A 186 9.35 -19.58 -5.28
CA GLY A 186 10.22 -20.26 -4.34
C GLY A 186 11.53 -19.53 -4.08
N ILE A 187 12.21 -19.04 -5.12
CA ILE A 187 13.42 -18.22 -5.00
C ILE A 187 13.11 -16.96 -4.20
N CYS A 188 12.02 -16.26 -4.55
CA CYS A 188 11.63 -15.04 -3.86
C CYS A 188 11.32 -15.28 -2.38
N ALA A 189 10.51 -16.28 -2.06
CA ALA A 189 10.11 -16.58 -0.69
C ALA A 189 11.28 -17.01 0.20
N SER A 190 12.26 -17.75 -0.35
CA SER A 190 13.39 -18.28 0.43
C SER A 190 14.53 -17.27 0.64
N THR A 191 14.59 -16.19 -0.14
CA THR A 191 15.64 -15.16 -0.07
C THR A 191 15.10 -13.76 0.23
N LEU A 192 13.90 -13.68 0.80
CA LEU A 192 13.10 -12.47 0.96
C LEU A 192 13.77 -11.39 1.82
N PRO A 193 13.91 -10.16 1.33
CA PRO A 193 14.31 -9.01 2.12
C PRO A 193 13.10 -8.47 2.91
N ALA A 194 12.77 -9.09 4.03
CA ALA A 194 11.65 -8.68 4.86
C ALA A 194 11.96 -7.38 5.61
N GLY A 195 11.21 -6.31 5.35
CA GLY A 195 11.35 -5.04 6.06
C GLY A 195 10.94 -5.15 7.53
N LEU A 196 11.62 -4.39 8.40
CA LEU A 196 11.33 -4.37 9.84
C LEU A 196 10.25 -3.33 10.20
N LEU A 197 9.43 -3.66 11.18
CA LEU A 197 8.43 -2.72 11.73
C LEU A 197 9.09 -1.57 12.52
N SER A 198 10.31 -1.72 12.97
CA SER A 198 11.06 -0.69 13.73
C SER A 198 11.15 0.65 13.01
N ALA A 199 11.17 0.64 11.68
CA ALA A 199 11.19 1.87 10.87
C ALA A 199 9.90 2.73 11.00
N MET A 200 8.82 2.18 11.54
CA MET A 200 7.49 2.81 11.57
C MET A 200 6.96 3.10 12.98
N SER A 201 7.75 2.90 14.02
CA SER A 201 7.23 3.04 15.39
C SER A 201 8.25 3.63 16.34
N PRO A 202 7.92 4.73 17.04
CA PRO A 202 8.79 5.34 18.03
C PRO A 202 9.05 4.44 19.24
N LYS A 203 8.23 3.41 19.48
CA LYS A 203 8.47 2.41 20.52
C LYS A 203 9.55 1.41 20.14
N MET A 204 9.87 1.29 18.85
CA MET A 204 10.84 0.37 18.30
C MET A 204 12.09 1.07 17.74
N GLY A 205 12.06 2.39 17.63
CA GLY A 205 13.11 3.23 17.06
C GLY A 205 12.54 4.54 16.52
N SER A 206 13.37 5.38 15.93
CA SER A 206 12.92 6.60 15.24
C SER A 206 12.23 6.26 13.91
N TYR A 207 11.31 7.11 13.47
CA TYR A 207 10.78 6.99 12.12
C TYR A 207 11.91 7.15 11.09
N SER A 208 12.07 6.15 10.23
CA SER A 208 13.18 6.09 9.29
C SER A 208 12.72 5.85 7.84
N PRO A 209 13.40 6.49 6.85
CA PRO A 209 13.11 6.28 5.42
C PRO A 209 13.44 4.86 4.92
N ASP A 210 14.08 4.00 5.73
CA ASP A 210 14.25 2.58 5.39
C ASP A 210 12.91 1.84 5.25
N LYS A 211 11.81 2.39 5.78
CA LYS A 211 10.44 1.99 5.46
C LYS A 211 10.22 1.94 3.94
N ASP A 212 10.62 2.98 3.25
CA ASP A 212 10.39 3.15 1.81
C ASP A 212 11.37 2.29 1.00
N LEU A 213 12.65 2.27 1.40
CA LEU A 213 13.68 1.44 0.80
C LEU A 213 13.33 -0.05 0.81
N SER A 214 12.72 -0.54 1.90
CA SER A 214 12.33 -1.95 2.01
C SER A 214 11.33 -2.38 0.94
N VAL A 215 10.47 -1.46 0.47
CA VAL A 215 9.51 -1.69 -0.62
C VAL A 215 10.23 -1.74 -1.97
N GLY A 216 11.13 -0.80 -2.23
CA GLY A 216 11.96 -0.83 -3.43
C GLY A 216 12.79 -2.11 -3.55
N PHE A 217 13.45 -2.53 -2.45
CA PHE A 217 14.17 -3.80 -2.43
C PHE A 217 13.25 -5.00 -2.66
N SER A 218 12.02 -4.98 -2.14
CA SER A 218 11.03 -6.04 -2.37
C SER A 218 10.61 -6.13 -3.83
N ALA A 219 10.35 -4.99 -4.49
CA ALA A 219 10.01 -4.95 -5.92
C ALA A 219 11.16 -5.45 -6.80
N ARG A 220 12.38 -4.95 -6.55
CA ARG A 220 13.61 -5.42 -7.22
C ARG A 220 13.83 -6.92 -7.04
N HIS A 221 13.66 -7.42 -5.82
CA HIS A 221 13.87 -8.81 -5.47
C HIS A 221 12.86 -9.74 -6.16
N ALA A 222 11.60 -9.34 -6.19
CA ALA A 222 10.54 -10.07 -6.88
C ALA A 222 10.85 -10.23 -8.38
N LEU A 223 11.19 -9.12 -9.05
CA LEU A 223 11.57 -9.12 -10.45
C LEU A 223 12.83 -9.96 -10.71
N HIS A 224 13.85 -9.82 -9.85
CA HIS A 224 15.10 -10.59 -9.99
C HIS A 224 14.84 -12.10 -9.85
N SER A 225 13.99 -12.50 -8.90
CA SER A 225 13.61 -13.91 -8.71
C SER A 225 12.91 -14.49 -9.93
N ALA A 226 12.02 -13.70 -10.57
CA ALA A 226 11.37 -14.12 -11.81
C ALA A 226 12.36 -14.26 -12.98
N LEU A 227 13.30 -13.33 -13.12
CA LEU A 227 14.35 -13.40 -14.15
C LEU A 227 15.27 -14.60 -13.96
N LEU A 228 15.67 -14.90 -12.72
CA LEU A 228 16.47 -16.08 -12.39
C LEU A 228 15.73 -17.38 -12.76
N ALA A 229 14.46 -17.48 -12.39
CA ALA A 229 13.63 -18.62 -12.74
C ALA A 229 13.46 -18.77 -14.27
N GLY A 230 13.25 -17.65 -14.98
CA GLY A 230 13.18 -17.61 -16.43
C GLY A 230 14.49 -18.06 -17.12
N ALA A 231 15.64 -17.85 -16.47
CA ALA A 231 16.95 -18.33 -16.91
C ALA A 231 17.24 -19.79 -16.49
N GLY A 232 16.29 -20.47 -15.85
CA GLY A 232 16.42 -21.88 -15.46
C GLY A 232 16.91 -22.14 -14.03
N ALA A 233 17.02 -21.09 -13.18
CA ALA A 233 17.28 -21.31 -11.76
C ALA A 233 16.07 -21.99 -11.11
N THR A 234 16.32 -22.88 -10.13
CA THR A 234 15.29 -23.61 -9.39
C THR A 234 15.14 -23.08 -7.99
N GLY A 235 13.92 -23.11 -7.45
CA GLY A 235 13.61 -22.82 -6.05
C GLY A 235 13.31 -24.10 -5.25
N PRO A 236 12.98 -23.95 -3.95
CA PRO A 236 12.47 -25.05 -3.14
C PRO A 236 11.20 -25.66 -3.74
N GLU A 237 10.98 -26.96 -3.54
CA GLU A 237 9.81 -27.66 -4.07
C GLU A 237 8.49 -27.26 -3.38
N ALA A 238 8.53 -27.00 -2.07
CA ALA A 238 7.41 -26.52 -1.26
C ALA A 238 7.80 -25.24 -0.50
N PRO A 239 7.95 -24.10 -1.22
CA PRO A 239 8.45 -22.86 -0.61
C PRO A 239 7.47 -22.22 0.37
N ILE A 240 6.17 -22.38 0.18
CA ILE A 240 5.13 -21.75 1.00
C ILE A 240 4.64 -22.67 2.11
N THR A 241 4.19 -23.88 1.76
CA THR A 241 3.48 -24.79 2.67
C THR A 241 4.37 -25.86 3.32
N GLY A 242 5.64 -25.99 2.89
CA GLY A 242 6.58 -26.96 3.45
C GLY A 242 6.84 -26.77 4.94
N ASP A 243 7.26 -27.83 5.64
CA ASP A 243 7.52 -27.84 7.09
C ASP A 243 8.52 -26.76 7.56
N LYS A 244 9.41 -26.31 6.68
CA LYS A 244 10.36 -25.21 6.86
C LYS A 244 10.16 -24.12 5.81
N GLY A 245 8.96 -24.05 5.23
CA GLY A 245 8.58 -23.08 4.24
C GLY A 245 8.25 -21.71 4.84
N TRP A 246 7.78 -20.83 3.99
CA TRP A 246 7.50 -19.45 4.30
C TRP A 246 6.44 -19.29 5.41
N LEU A 247 5.32 -20.06 5.34
CA LEU A 247 4.28 -20.03 6.38
C LEU A 247 4.79 -20.52 7.73
N ALA A 248 5.59 -21.58 7.74
CA ALA A 248 6.18 -22.09 8.98
C ALA A 248 7.16 -21.09 9.60
N SER A 249 7.92 -20.37 8.76
CA SER A 249 8.94 -19.41 9.20
C SER A 249 8.35 -18.09 9.69
N TYR A 250 7.34 -17.57 8.99
CA TYR A 250 6.79 -16.22 9.27
C TYR A 250 5.42 -16.24 9.96
N GLY A 251 4.71 -17.36 9.96
CA GLY A 251 3.38 -17.49 10.58
C GLY A 251 3.38 -17.70 12.08
N ALA A 252 4.57 -17.87 12.71
CA ALA A 252 4.72 -18.06 14.16
C ALA A 252 3.79 -19.14 14.76
N GLY A 253 3.55 -20.24 14.01
CA GLY A 253 2.70 -21.36 14.43
C GLY A 253 1.19 -21.13 14.33
N SER A 254 0.74 -19.99 13.80
CA SER A 254 -0.69 -19.64 13.64
C SER A 254 -1.10 -19.37 12.19
N ALA A 255 -0.25 -19.70 11.23
CA ALA A 255 -0.62 -19.69 9.81
C ALA A 255 -1.73 -20.72 9.54
N ASP A 256 -2.65 -20.36 8.65
CA ASP A 256 -3.79 -21.19 8.27
C ASP A 256 -3.78 -21.43 6.75
N THR A 257 -3.32 -22.61 6.35
CA THR A 257 -3.21 -22.99 4.95
C THR A 257 -4.55 -23.18 4.24
N SER A 258 -5.68 -23.31 4.96
CA SER A 258 -7.01 -23.43 4.37
C SER A 258 -7.37 -22.21 3.50
N TYR A 259 -6.83 -21.05 3.81
CA TYR A 259 -7.01 -19.84 2.98
C TYR A 259 -6.34 -19.94 1.60
N LEU A 260 -5.37 -20.81 1.40
CA LEU A 260 -4.79 -21.05 0.08
C LEU A 260 -5.72 -21.85 -0.84
N GLU A 261 -6.72 -22.52 -0.29
CA GLU A 261 -7.67 -23.35 -1.06
C GLU A 261 -8.69 -22.52 -1.84
N THR A 262 -8.94 -21.25 -1.43
CA THR A 262 -9.84 -20.35 -2.17
C THR A 262 -9.29 -20.10 -3.58
N PRO A 263 -10.11 -20.31 -4.63
CA PRO A 263 -9.69 -20.09 -6.02
C PRO A 263 -9.22 -18.64 -6.23
N PRO A 264 -8.14 -18.41 -7.01
CA PRO A 264 -7.64 -17.05 -7.26
C PRO A 264 -8.67 -16.12 -7.93
N SER A 265 -9.56 -16.67 -8.78
CA SER A 265 -10.65 -15.91 -9.42
C SER A 265 -11.76 -15.45 -8.47
N GLU A 266 -11.85 -16.04 -7.29
CA GLU A 266 -12.83 -15.70 -6.24
C GLU A 266 -12.27 -14.72 -5.23
N ARG A 267 -10.99 -14.30 -5.37
CA ARG A 267 -10.39 -13.29 -4.49
C ARG A 267 -10.97 -11.92 -4.78
N ASP A 268 -11.49 -11.28 -3.75
CA ASP A 268 -12.05 -9.94 -3.85
C ASP A 268 -10.93 -8.89 -3.96
N LEU A 269 -10.64 -8.43 -5.18
CA LEU A 269 -9.66 -7.38 -5.41
C LEU A 269 -10.17 -6.00 -4.97
N THR A 270 -11.47 -5.81 -4.75
CA THR A 270 -12.00 -4.52 -4.26
C THR A 270 -11.58 -4.22 -2.82
N ALA A 271 -11.03 -5.23 -2.12
CA ALA A 271 -10.38 -5.03 -0.83
C ALA A 271 -9.11 -4.15 -0.89
N TYR A 272 -8.54 -3.92 -2.07
CA TYR A 272 -7.50 -2.90 -2.26
C TYR A 272 -8.12 -1.51 -2.32
N SER A 273 -7.98 -0.75 -1.25
CA SER A 273 -8.51 0.60 -1.10
C SER A 273 -7.41 1.65 -1.24
N ILE A 274 -7.71 2.77 -1.88
CA ILE A 274 -6.81 3.94 -1.88
C ILE A 274 -6.91 4.69 -0.55
N LYS A 275 -5.89 5.48 -0.21
CA LYS A 275 -5.99 6.48 0.88
C LYS A 275 -6.55 7.79 0.34
N LEU A 276 -7.42 8.44 1.11
CA LEU A 276 -7.91 9.79 0.83
C LEU A 276 -6.95 10.87 1.30
N TYR A 277 -6.25 10.61 2.39
CA TYR A 277 -5.37 11.57 3.08
C TYR A 277 -3.96 11.01 3.19
N PRO A 278 -2.92 11.84 3.09
CA PRO A 278 -1.52 11.41 3.12
C PRO A 278 -1.04 11.10 4.55
N ALA A 279 -1.68 10.14 5.20
CA ALA A 279 -1.40 9.69 6.56
C ALA A 279 -1.66 8.19 6.70
N ASN A 280 -1.22 7.61 7.81
CA ASN A 280 -1.47 6.21 8.13
C ASN A 280 -2.97 5.88 8.02
N PHE A 281 -3.29 4.65 7.59
CA PHE A 281 -4.68 4.28 7.35
C PHE A 281 -5.54 4.37 8.61
N GLY A 282 -4.97 4.14 9.79
CA GLY A 282 -5.65 4.35 11.08
C GLY A 282 -6.04 5.80 11.38
N CYS A 283 -5.51 6.79 10.64
CA CYS A 283 -5.87 8.20 10.79
C CYS A 283 -7.03 8.64 9.88
N GLN A 284 -7.35 7.91 8.82
CA GLN A 284 -8.20 8.37 7.72
C GLN A 284 -9.60 8.83 8.17
N ALA A 285 -10.31 7.99 8.94
CA ALA A 285 -11.65 8.30 9.43
C ALA A 285 -11.65 9.47 10.43
N ALA A 286 -10.63 9.53 11.30
CA ALA A 286 -10.47 10.64 12.25
C ALA A 286 -10.15 11.97 11.55
N ILE A 287 -9.33 11.96 10.50
CA ILE A 287 -9.06 13.15 9.67
C ILE A 287 -10.36 13.64 9.05
N ARG A 288 -11.15 12.76 8.42
CA ARG A 288 -12.42 13.12 7.79
C ARG A 288 -13.39 13.77 8.79
N ALA A 289 -13.56 13.15 9.95
CA ALA A 289 -14.42 13.69 11.01
C ALA A 289 -13.90 15.03 11.56
N SER A 290 -12.57 15.19 11.67
CA SER A 290 -11.97 16.45 12.11
C SER A 290 -12.14 17.59 11.10
N ILE A 291 -12.07 17.32 9.80
CA ILE A 291 -12.38 18.29 8.73
C ILE A 291 -13.83 18.76 8.87
N GLU A 292 -14.77 17.82 9.05
CA GLU A 292 -16.19 18.16 9.18
C GLU A 292 -16.48 19.01 10.40
N LEU A 293 -15.90 18.69 11.56
CA LEU A 293 -16.04 19.46 12.79
C LEU A 293 -15.36 20.84 12.69
N GLY A 294 -14.17 20.92 12.07
CA GLY A 294 -13.47 22.18 11.86
C GLY A 294 -14.19 23.15 10.91
N ARG A 295 -15.07 22.64 10.03
CA ARG A 295 -15.96 23.48 9.20
C ARG A 295 -17.16 24.03 9.99
N GLN A 296 -17.51 23.42 11.12
CA GLN A 296 -18.64 23.80 11.97
C GLN A 296 -18.22 24.71 13.11
N PHE A 297 -17.00 24.54 13.63
CA PHE A 297 -16.53 25.24 14.84
C PHE A 297 -15.13 25.82 14.62
N ALA A 298 -14.90 27.04 15.13
CA ALA A 298 -13.57 27.64 15.14
C ALA A 298 -12.66 26.97 16.21
N PRO A 299 -11.32 26.97 16.04
CA PRO A 299 -10.40 26.32 16.98
C PRO A 299 -10.48 26.84 18.43
N ASP A 300 -10.87 28.10 18.64
CA ASP A 300 -11.02 28.72 19.95
C ASP A 300 -12.35 28.36 20.65
N GLU A 301 -13.38 27.97 19.91
CA GLU A 301 -14.65 27.48 20.45
C GLU A 301 -14.52 26.07 21.04
N VAL A 302 -13.53 25.31 20.59
CA VAL A 302 -13.30 23.93 21.03
C VAL A 302 -12.22 23.90 22.12
N THR A 303 -12.61 23.44 23.30
CA THR A 303 -11.67 23.26 24.42
C THR A 303 -11.01 21.87 24.40
N ARG A 304 -11.68 20.86 23.81
CA ARG A 304 -11.22 19.49 23.72
C ARG A 304 -11.81 18.80 22.50
N LEU A 305 -10.97 18.12 21.71
CA LEU A 305 -11.38 17.23 20.63
C LEU A 305 -11.02 15.79 21.03
N HIS A 306 -12.02 14.98 21.32
CA HIS A 306 -11.86 13.59 21.75
C HIS A 306 -11.91 12.67 20.54
N LEU A 307 -10.83 11.94 20.31
CA LEU A 307 -10.68 10.92 19.28
C LEU A 307 -10.80 9.54 19.92
N GLU A 308 -11.86 8.82 19.62
CA GLU A 308 -12.03 7.41 19.96
C GLU A 308 -11.78 6.57 18.69
N VAL A 309 -10.74 5.73 18.72
CA VAL A 309 -10.32 4.87 17.61
C VAL A 309 -10.07 3.45 18.12
N LYS A 310 -9.85 2.50 17.23
CA LYS A 310 -9.51 1.13 17.66
C LYS A 310 -8.25 1.13 18.56
N SER A 311 -8.23 0.26 19.57
CA SER A 311 -7.18 0.21 20.62
C SER A 311 -5.77 0.10 20.04
N SER A 312 -5.58 -0.73 19.00
CA SER A 312 -4.28 -0.86 18.32
C SER A 312 -3.82 0.40 17.58
N SER A 313 -4.75 1.20 17.02
CA SER A 313 -4.40 2.49 16.41
C SER A 313 -4.04 3.53 17.46
N ALA A 314 -4.81 3.64 18.54
CA ALA A 314 -4.48 4.53 19.65
C ALA A 314 -3.09 4.23 20.24
N ALA A 315 -2.73 2.95 20.36
CA ALA A 315 -1.43 2.54 20.88
C ALA A 315 -0.26 2.87 19.93
N SER A 316 -0.44 2.71 18.61
CA SER A 316 0.63 2.84 17.62
C SER A 316 0.78 4.25 17.01
N LEU A 317 -0.26 5.08 17.03
CA LEU A 317 -0.32 6.38 16.36
C LEU A 317 -0.47 7.55 17.35
N SER A 318 -0.11 7.36 18.61
CA SER A 318 -0.30 8.35 19.70
C SER A 318 0.81 9.39 19.82
N THR A 319 1.85 9.34 18.99
CA THR A 319 2.97 10.29 19.11
C THR A 319 2.51 11.72 18.98
N ARG A 320 3.08 12.60 19.84
CA ARG A 320 2.93 14.07 19.78
C ARG A 320 4.25 14.75 19.41
N SER A 321 5.34 13.99 19.37
CA SER A 321 6.64 14.47 18.90
C SER A 321 6.69 14.33 17.38
N ILE A 322 6.73 15.47 16.70
CA ILE A 322 6.68 15.53 15.24
C ILE A 322 8.07 15.96 14.74
N GLU A 323 8.96 15.01 14.65
CA GLU A 323 10.37 15.22 14.29
C GLU A 323 10.57 15.37 12.77
N ASN A 324 9.70 14.75 11.97
CA ASN A 324 9.79 14.76 10.52
C ASN A 324 8.42 14.48 9.87
N HIS A 325 8.35 14.53 8.56
CA HIS A 325 7.14 14.27 7.79
C HIS A 325 6.55 12.88 8.02
N LEU A 326 7.37 11.86 8.25
CA LEU A 326 6.88 10.50 8.52
C LEU A 326 6.23 10.44 9.91
N ALA A 327 6.83 11.07 10.95
CA ALA A 327 6.23 11.18 12.27
C ALA A 327 4.86 11.90 12.22
N ALA A 328 4.75 12.95 11.41
CA ALA A 328 3.48 13.67 11.21
C ALA A 328 2.39 12.75 10.60
N ARG A 329 2.74 11.96 9.60
CA ARG A 329 1.83 11.02 8.93
C ARG A 329 1.41 9.83 9.80
N PHE A 330 2.19 9.53 10.84
CA PHE A 330 1.94 8.46 11.82
C PHE A 330 1.45 8.98 13.17
N SER A 331 0.97 10.24 13.24
CA SER A 331 0.42 10.86 14.44
C SER A 331 -1.07 11.15 14.29
N LEU A 332 -1.92 10.42 15.00
CA LEU A 332 -3.36 10.75 15.11
C LEU A 332 -3.58 12.16 15.69
N PRO A 333 -2.88 12.58 16.79
CA PRO A 333 -3.02 13.93 17.31
C PRO A 333 -2.68 15.03 16.30
N PHE A 334 -1.57 14.91 15.58
CA PHE A 334 -1.17 15.87 14.57
C PHE A 334 -2.14 15.88 13.38
N ALA A 335 -2.45 14.68 12.83
CA ALA A 335 -3.31 14.56 11.66
C ALA A 335 -4.71 15.13 11.89
N ALA A 336 -5.31 14.84 13.07
CA ALA A 336 -6.62 15.38 13.45
C ALA A 336 -6.58 16.87 13.73
N ALA A 337 -5.55 17.37 14.45
CA ALA A 337 -5.39 18.80 14.72
C ALA A 337 -5.20 19.61 13.43
N SER A 338 -4.30 19.15 12.54
CA SER A 338 -4.07 19.77 11.24
C SER A 338 -5.35 19.80 10.39
N ALA A 339 -6.09 18.67 10.36
CA ALA A 339 -7.34 18.55 9.64
C ALA A 339 -8.44 19.49 10.17
N PHE A 340 -8.57 19.60 11.50
CA PHE A 340 -9.53 20.47 12.13
C PHE A 340 -9.22 21.95 11.87
N VAL A 341 -7.97 22.38 12.14
CA VAL A 341 -7.54 23.79 12.01
C VAL A 341 -7.59 24.27 10.56
N ARG A 342 -7.19 23.41 9.61
CA ARG A 342 -7.11 23.77 8.18
C ARG A 342 -8.36 23.39 7.39
N GLN A 343 -9.29 22.64 7.97
CA GLN A 343 -10.52 22.16 7.33
C GLN A 343 -10.26 21.36 6.04
N ARG A 344 -9.07 20.80 5.93
CA ARG A 344 -8.58 19.98 4.83
C ARG A 344 -7.43 19.08 5.31
N SER A 345 -7.02 18.14 4.44
CA SER A 345 -5.81 17.34 4.67
C SER A 345 -5.19 16.96 3.32
N VAL A 346 -4.14 17.66 2.94
CA VAL A 346 -3.40 17.49 1.67
C VAL A 346 -1.92 17.26 1.95
N LEU A 347 -1.13 16.83 0.94
CA LEU A 347 0.30 16.54 1.08
C LEU A 347 1.09 17.69 1.72
N ALA A 348 0.85 18.91 1.26
CA ALA A 348 1.54 20.10 1.78
C ALA A 348 1.30 20.35 3.28
N ASP A 349 0.23 19.81 3.87
CA ASP A 349 -0.06 19.94 5.30
C ASP A 349 0.84 19.05 6.18
N PHE A 350 1.55 18.09 5.58
CA PHE A 350 2.48 17.16 6.23
C PHE A 350 3.95 17.41 5.87
N GLU A 351 4.27 18.56 5.25
CA GLU A 351 5.59 18.84 4.72
C GLU A 351 6.11 20.21 5.15
N GLY A 352 7.43 20.35 5.16
CA GLY A 352 8.11 21.62 5.37
C GLY A 352 7.63 22.38 6.60
N LYS A 353 7.33 23.68 6.44
CA LYS A 353 6.89 24.56 7.52
C LYS A 353 5.50 24.24 8.08
N ALA A 354 4.67 23.52 7.31
CA ALA A 354 3.32 23.17 7.75
C ALA A 354 3.34 22.19 8.93
N VAL A 355 4.37 21.35 9.03
CA VAL A 355 4.55 20.42 10.15
C VAL A 355 4.86 21.17 11.46
N ALA A 356 5.50 22.33 11.40
CA ALA A 356 5.87 23.15 12.54
C ALA A 356 4.88 24.30 12.83
N ASP A 357 3.68 24.29 12.23
CA ASP A 357 2.68 25.35 12.38
C ASP A 357 2.23 25.50 13.85
N PRO A 358 2.47 26.68 14.50
CA PRO A 358 2.13 26.87 15.89
C PRO A 358 0.65 26.72 16.21
N ALA A 359 -0.26 27.05 15.26
CA ALA A 359 -1.70 26.92 15.47
C ALA A 359 -2.11 25.43 15.54
N VAL A 360 -1.50 24.57 14.70
CA VAL A 360 -1.72 23.15 14.75
C VAL A 360 -1.17 22.55 16.04
N HIS A 361 0.05 22.93 16.44
CA HIS A 361 0.67 22.46 17.69
C HIS A 361 -0.13 22.86 18.93
N ALA A 362 -0.62 24.10 19.01
CA ALA A 362 -1.49 24.54 20.08
C ALA A 362 -2.81 23.74 20.13
N PHE A 363 -3.32 23.29 18.97
CA PHE A 363 -4.52 22.46 18.92
C PHE A 363 -4.26 21.00 19.28
N ILE A 364 -3.05 20.49 19.07
CA ILE A 364 -2.66 19.14 19.51
C ILE A 364 -2.84 18.97 21.03
N ASP A 365 -2.61 20.03 21.81
CA ASP A 365 -2.78 20.01 23.26
C ASP A 365 -4.25 19.82 23.68
N LYS A 366 -5.21 20.14 22.80
CA LYS A 366 -6.64 19.91 22.99
C LYS A 366 -7.11 18.52 22.56
N ILE A 367 -6.24 17.72 21.93
CA ILE A 367 -6.59 16.36 21.48
C ILE A 367 -6.56 15.40 22.67
N GLU A 368 -7.66 14.75 22.92
CA GLU A 368 -7.76 13.56 23.79
C GLU A 368 -7.89 12.31 22.89
N LEU A 369 -6.99 11.33 23.03
CA LEU A 369 -6.97 10.11 22.23
C LEU A 369 -7.23 8.91 23.12
N THR A 370 -8.29 8.13 22.81
CA THR A 370 -8.62 6.89 23.51
C THR A 370 -8.75 5.71 22.56
N GLY A 371 -8.31 4.54 23.02
CA GLY A 371 -8.56 3.26 22.36
C GLY A 371 -9.90 2.68 22.76
N SER A 372 -10.61 2.06 21.83
CA SER A 372 -11.89 1.39 22.03
C SER A 372 -11.79 -0.06 21.59
N ASP A 373 -12.06 -0.98 22.51
CA ASP A 373 -12.09 -2.41 22.21
C ASP A 373 -13.31 -2.78 21.36
N GLU A 374 -14.40 -2.01 21.46
CA GLU A 374 -15.55 -2.14 20.55
C GLU A 374 -15.15 -1.86 19.10
N LEU A 375 -14.42 -0.76 18.87
CA LEU A 375 -13.93 -0.39 17.54
C LEU A 375 -12.83 -1.36 17.06
N GLU A 376 -12.03 -1.92 17.95
CA GLU A 376 -11.08 -2.99 17.62
C GLU A 376 -11.82 -4.26 17.16
N ALA A 377 -12.87 -4.68 17.88
CA ALA A 377 -13.69 -5.83 17.49
C ALA A 377 -14.38 -5.61 16.13
N ALA A 378 -14.89 -4.41 15.86
CA ALA A 378 -15.46 -4.05 14.57
C ALA A 378 -14.40 -4.12 13.45
N HIS A 379 -13.17 -3.65 13.70
CA HIS A 379 -12.05 -3.80 12.77
C HIS A 379 -11.71 -5.26 12.47
N LEU A 380 -11.63 -6.10 13.50
CA LEU A 380 -11.28 -7.51 13.33
C LEU A 380 -12.35 -8.30 12.58
N SER A 381 -13.63 -7.98 12.79
CA SER A 381 -14.75 -8.71 12.18
C SER A 381 -15.11 -8.23 10.78
N ARG A 382 -15.01 -6.92 10.50
CA ARG A 382 -15.46 -6.28 9.23
C ARG A 382 -14.33 -5.72 8.39
N GLY A 383 -13.08 -5.70 8.87
CA GLY A 383 -11.94 -5.09 8.14
C GLY A 383 -11.97 -3.56 8.08
N ILE A 384 -12.83 -2.87 8.83
CA ILE A 384 -12.97 -1.40 8.82
C ILE A 384 -11.97 -0.72 9.75
N PHE A 385 -11.76 0.59 9.56
CA PHE A 385 -10.92 1.44 10.43
C PHE A 385 -11.74 2.60 10.99
N PRO A 386 -12.61 2.32 11.99
CA PRO A 386 -13.57 3.30 12.47
C PRO A 386 -12.92 4.35 13.37
N ALA A 387 -13.56 5.54 13.40
CA ALA A 387 -13.26 6.58 14.35
C ALA A 387 -14.55 7.30 14.77
N ARG A 388 -14.59 7.72 16.05
CA ARG A 388 -15.59 8.62 16.61
C ARG A 388 -14.88 9.86 17.13
N VAL A 389 -15.29 11.03 16.66
CA VAL A 389 -14.67 12.30 17.03
C VAL A 389 -15.72 13.19 17.66
N THR A 390 -15.46 13.68 18.88
CA THR A 390 -16.38 14.55 19.63
C THR A 390 -15.71 15.85 19.99
N ALA A 391 -16.30 16.98 19.59
CA ALA A 391 -15.87 18.32 19.98
C ALA A 391 -16.60 18.80 21.24
N TYR A 392 -15.88 19.42 22.17
CA TYR A 392 -16.38 19.94 23.44
C TYR A 392 -16.06 21.42 23.64
N ALA A 393 -16.99 22.14 24.30
CA ALA A 393 -16.74 23.44 24.94
C ALA A 393 -16.91 23.30 26.46
N GLY A 394 -15.82 23.24 27.22
CA GLY A 394 -15.83 22.78 28.61
C GLY A 394 -16.33 21.34 28.69
N GLU A 395 -17.38 21.10 29.47
CA GLU A 395 -18.04 19.79 29.60
C GLU A 395 -19.18 19.57 28.58
N ASN A 396 -19.54 20.61 27.80
CA ASN A 396 -20.64 20.51 26.85
C ASN A 396 -20.17 19.88 25.53
N VAL A 397 -20.91 18.87 25.07
CA VAL A 397 -20.73 18.30 23.74
C VAL A 397 -21.27 19.30 22.70
N LEU A 398 -20.40 19.77 21.81
CA LEU A 398 -20.79 20.60 20.67
C LEU A 398 -21.34 19.75 19.52
N ALA A 399 -20.57 18.74 19.12
CA ALA A 399 -20.97 17.81 18.08
C ALA A 399 -20.17 16.50 18.16
N ARG A 400 -20.71 15.43 17.57
CA ARG A 400 -20.05 14.14 17.39
C ARG A 400 -20.19 13.67 15.95
N VAL A 401 -19.09 13.24 15.35
CA VAL A 401 -19.03 12.68 14.00
C VAL A 401 -18.37 11.32 14.07
N SER A 402 -18.92 10.34 13.36
CA SER A 402 -18.41 8.96 13.33
C SER A 402 -18.37 8.43 11.90
N TYR A 403 -17.30 7.71 11.58
CA TYR A 403 -17.11 7.04 10.31
C TYR A 403 -16.53 5.64 10.51
N ASP A 404 -17.04 4.67 9.76
CA ASP A 404 -16.50 3.31 9.70
C ASP A 404 -15.19 3.23 8.88
N GLY A 405 -14.93 4.24 8.06
CA GLY A 405 -13.71 4.38 7.24
C GLY A 405 -13.75 5.68 6.44
N PRO A 406 -12.70 5.96 5.63
CA PRO A 406 -12.62 7.21 4.87
C PRO A 406 -13.72 7.34 3.80
N PHE A 407 -14.20 6.22 3.25
CA PHE A 407 -15.23 6.18 2.19
C PHE A 407 -16.64 5.90 2.72
N ASP A 408 -16.83 5.86 4.04
CA ASP A 408 -18.12 5.56 4.64
C ASP A 408 -19.20 6.53 4.12
N GLY A 409 -20.30 5.96 3.60
CA GLY A 409 -21.40 6.72 3.02
C GLY A 409 -21.12 7.32 1.63
N TYR A 410 -19.97 7.06 1.00
CA TYR A 410 -19.72 7.51 -0.38
C TYR A 410 -20.41 6.61 -1.39
N SER A 411 -21.02 7.23 -2.41
CA SER A 411 -21.42 6.53 -3.63
C SER A 411 -20.20 6.24 -4.51
N ALA A 412 -20.34 5.33 -5.46
CA ALA A 412 -19.27 5.04 -6.44
C ALA A 412 -18.80 6.29 -7.21
N ALA A 413 -19.72 7.20 -7.54
CA ALA A 413 -19.39 8.45 -8.23
C ALA A 413 -18.59 9.41 -7.32
N GLN A 414 -18.89 9.45 -6.03
CA GLN A 414 -18.11 10.24 -5.06
C GLN A 414 -16.72 9.66 -4.84
N ASP A 415 -16.61 8.34 -4.77
CA ASP A 415 -15.32 7.64 -4.66
C ASP A 415 -14.44 7.93 -5.89
N GLU A 416 -15.01 7.88 -7.09
CA GLU A 416 -14.31 8.22 -8.34
C GLU A 416 -13.87 9.70 -8.37
N ALA A 417 -14.74 10.62 -7.97
CA ALA A 417 -14.42 12.04 -7.94
C ALA A 417 -13.26 12.35 -6.99
N VAL A 418 -13.27 11.75 -5.81
CA VAL A 418 -12.18 11.90 -4.83
C VAL A 418 -10.87 11.29 -5.34
N PHE A 419 -10.93 10.17 -6.05
CA PHE A 419 -9.74 9.60 -6.68
C PHE A 419 -9.18 10.51 -7.77
N ALA A 420 -10.04 11.11 -8.60
CA ALA A 420 -9.64 12.09 -9.60
C ALA A 420 -8.97 13.33 -8.96
N GLU A 421 -9.53 13.85 -7.86
CA GLU A 421 -8.94 14.96 -7.10
C GLU A 421 -7.56 14.57 -6.51
N LYS A 422 -7.43 13.35 -5.98
CA LYS A 422 -6.14 12.83 -5.50
C LYS A 422 -5.10 12.81 -6.63
N LEU A 423 -5.42 12.24 -7.77
CA LEU A 423 -4.51 12.21 -8.92
C LEU A 423 -4.14 13.62 -9.38
N ALA A 424 -5.11 14.52 -9.50
CA ALA A 424 -4.88 15.90 -9.89
C ALA A 424 -3.95 16.65 -8.90
N SER A 425 -4.06 16.37 -7.60
CA SER A 425 -3.18 16.94 -6.59
C SER A 425 -1.73 16.43 -6.69
N LEU A 426 -1.55 15.20 -7.19
CA LEU A 426 -0.25 14.55 -7.33
C LEU A 426 0.47 14.91 -8.64
N CYS A 427 -0.24 15.03 -9.76
CA CYS A 427 0.40 15.16 -11.07
C CYS A 427 -0.22 16.21 -11.99
N GLY A 428 -1.12 17.06 -11.48
CA GLY A 428 -1.85 18.04 -12.27
C GLY A 428 -3.02 17.44 -13.05
N ALA A 429 -3.96 18.29 -13.49
CA ALA A 429 -5.24 17.86 -14.06
C ALA A 429 -5.08 17.06 -15.37
N GLU A 430 -4.20 17.49 -16.26
CA GLU A 430 -3.99 16.83 -17.56
C GLU A 430 -3.45 15.39 -17.38
N ARG A 431 -2.41 15.23 -16.57
CA ARG A 431 -1.83 13.91 -16.30
C ARG A 431 -2.78 13.02 -15.49
N ALA A 432 -3.54 13.60 -14.58
CA ALA A 432 -4.55 12.89 -13.80
C ALA A 432 -5.61 12.26 -14.69
N GLU A 433 -6.10 12.98 -15.70
CA GLU A 433 -7.13 12.48 -16.63
C GLU A 433 -6.60 11.29 -17.45
N VAL A 434 -5.33 11.36 -17.88
CA VAL A 434 -4.66 10.23 -18.55
C VAL A 434 -4.60 9.01 -17.63
N LEU A 435 -4.19 9.19 -16.37
CA LEU A 435 -4.10 8.10 -15.40
C LEU A 435 -5.47 7.55 -14.99
N LEU A 436 -6.46 8.42 -14.82
CA LEU A 436 -7.82 8.03 -14.46
C LEU A 436 -8.47 7.13 -15.53
N ALA A 437 -8.13 7.36 -16.80
CA ALA A 437 -8.64 6.52 -17.89
C ALA A 437 -8.25 5.04 -17.74
N TYR A 438 -7.17 4.72 -17.00
CA TYR A 438 -6.78 3.31 -16.75
C TYR A 438 -7.73 2.58 -15.79
N SER A 439 -8.41 3.30 -14.92
CA SER A 439 -9.41 2.69 -14.02
C SER A 439 -10.79 2.55 -14.66
N ARG A 440 -11.05 3.24 -15.76
CA ARG A 440 -12.35 3.25 -16.47
C ARG A 440 -12.40 2.27 -17.64
N GLU A 441 -11.28 2.01 -18.27
CA GLU A 441 -11.18 1.21 -19.48
C GLU A 441 -10.03 0.23 -19.41
N PRO A 442 -10.11 -0.91 -20.10
CA PRO A 442 -8.96 -1.81 -20.20
C PRO A 442 -7.73 -1.07 -20.71
N LEU A 443 -6.59 -1.34 -20.11
CA LEU A 443 -5.32 -0.79 -20.56
C LEU A 443 -5.07 -1.17 -22.02
N SER A 444 -4.77 -0.22 -22.87
CA SER A 444 -4.37 -0.46 -24.27
C SER A 444 -2.84 -0.46 -24.40
N ASP A 445 -2.32 -1.14 -25.43
CA ASP A 445 -0.87 -1.17 -25.69
C ASP A 445 -0.28 0.23 -25.93
N ALA A 446 -1.06 1.13 -26.53
CA ALA A 446 -0.62 2.50 -26.74
C ALA A 446 -0.47 3.24 -25.40
N ARG A 447 -1.41 3.06 -24.47
CA ARG A 447 -1.35 3.64 -23.13
C ARG A 447 -0.24 3.00 -22.28
N LEU A 448 -0.10 1.67 -22.34
CA LEU A 448 0.97 0.97 -21.62
C LEU A 448 2.35 1.53 -21.97
N ARG A 449 2.62 1.78 -23.27
CA ARG A 449 3.90 2.35 -23.72
C ARG A 449 4.22 3.73 -23.14
N THR A 450 3.27 4.45 -22.61
CA THR A 450 3.51 5.73 -21.91
C THR A 450 3.87 5.55 -20.43
N LEU A 451 3.77 4.34 -19.90
CA LEU A 451 4.00 4.02 -18.48
C LEU A 451 5.32 3.24 -18.25
N VAL A 452 5.80 2.51 -19.26
CA VAL A 452 6.93 1.58 -19.17
C VAL A 452 8.19 2.05 -19.88
#